data_a71673e5eeb1c9a1e039223594d42dc0
#
_entry.id   a71673e5eeb1c9a1e039223594d42dc0
#
_cell.length_a   1.000
_cell.length_b   1.000
_cell.length_c   1.000
_cell.angle_alpha   90.00
_cell.angle_beta   90.00
_cell.angle_gamma   90.00
#
_symmetry.space_group_name_H-M   'P 1'
#
loop_
_entity.id
_entity.type
_entity.pdbx_description
1 polymer ?
#
loop_
_entity_poly.entity_id
_entity_poly.type
_entity_poly.pdbx_seq_one_letter_code
_entity_poly.pdbx_strand_id
1 'polypeptide(L)'
;MRTLYASTNEEKSKYLGRIIIDKLDIEYTVFNNYNEELLKISPCKFFGKKLIEKGNICIAAHNYNDNRFFGRLNELKEKDLIKMIDIEGREYNYIIYDKYETDDEDFSILKSNKEYELTLLTCNNSNEKRIIIKAYRK
;
A
#
# COMPACT_ATOMS: atom_id res chain seq x y z
N MET A 1 -0.37 18.03 6.61
CA MET A 1 -1.13 16.91 6.04
C MET A 1 -2.48 16.66 6.66
N ARG A 2 -2.66 17.02 7.88
CA ARG A 2 -3.94 16.79 8.55
C ARG A 2 -5.11 17.44 7.83
N THR A 3 -4.84 18.51 7.10
CA THR A 3 -5.90 19.18 6.38
C THR A 3 -6.54 18.33 5.31
N LEU A 4 -5.87 17.25 4.88
CA LEU A 4 -6.44 16.34 3.92
C LEU A 4 -7.71 15.69 4.42
N TYR A 5 -7.86 15.57 5.73
CA TYR A 5 -9.00 14.88 6.32
C TYR A 5 -10.00 15.81 6.94
N ALA A 6 -9.81 17.12 6.75
CA ALA A 6 -10.54 18.10 7.52
C ALA A 6 -11.90 18.45 6.98
N SER A 7 -12.16 18.19 5.72
CA SER A 7 -13.37 18.72 5.15
C SER A 7 -14.51 17.71 5.13
N THR A 8 -15.16 17.56 4.03
CA THR A 8 -16.42 16.85 3.95
C THR A 8 -16.20 15.33 3.85
N ASN A 9 -17.28 14.58 4.05
CA ASN A 9 -17.24 13.13 3.84
C ASN A 9 -16.86 12.80 2.40
N GLU A 10 -17.22 13.66 1.47
CA GLU A 10 -16.89 13.45 0.07
C GLU A 10 -15.37 13.49 -0.14
N GLU A 11 -14.70 14.45 0.49
CA GLU A 11 -13.25 14.51 0.38
C GLU A 11 -12.57 13.35 1.09
N LYS A 12 -13.09 12.98 2.26
CA LYS A 12 -12.53 11.84 3.00
C LYS A 12 -12.60 10.57 2.19
N SER A 13 -13.64 10.38 1.38
CA SER A 13 -13.80 9.17 0.60
C SER A 13 -12.75 9.00 -0.48
N LYS A 14 -12.01 10.06 -0.81
CA LYS A 14 -10.93 9.98 -1.80
C LYS A 14 -9.70 9.26 -1.26
N TYR A 15 -9.57 9.11 0.04
CA TYR A 15 -8.36 8.60 0.67
C TYR A 15 -8.64 7.35 1.48
N LEU A 16 -7.72 6.39 1.39
CA LEU A 16 -7.71 5.24 2.29
C LEU A 16 -7.11 5.65 3.64
N GLY A 17 -6.08 6.47 3.60
CA GLY A 17 -5.35 6.88 4.76
C GLY A 17 -3.91 7.19 4.41
N ARG A 18 -3.00 6.87 5.34
CA ARG A 18 -1.56 7.09 5.13
C ARG A 18 -0.81 5.80 5.38
N ILE A 19 0.26 5.60 4.62
CA ILE A 19 1.17 4.46 4.82
C ILE A 19 2.50 5.00 5.34
N ILE A 20 3.02 4.37 6.37
CA ILE A 20 4.28 4.76 7.00
C ILE A 20 5.17 3.52 7.09
N ILE A 21 6.35 3.59 6.51
CA ILE A 21 7.33 2.51 6.58
C ILE A 21 8.62 3.12 7.09
N ASP A 22 8.83 3.00 8.41
CA ASP A 22 9.95 3.65 9.09
C ASP A 22 11.30 3.19 8.54
N LYS A 23 11.42 1.91 8.22
CA LYS A 23 12.68 1.38 7.71
C LYS A 23 13.13 2.09 6.43
N LEU A 24 12.17 2.52 5.62
CA LEU A 24 12.47 3.21 4.37
C LEU A 24 12.35 4.73 4.50
N ASP A 25 11.96 5.20 5.69
CA ASP A 25 11.77 6.63 5.96
C ASP A 25 10.78 7.24 4.97
N ILE A 26 9.65 6.56 4.76
CA ILE A 26 8.61 7.06 3.86
C ILE A 26 7.29 7.19 4.59
N GLU A 27 6.52 8.17 4.13
CA GLU A 27 5.15 8.38 4.58
C GLU A 27 4.39 8.99 3.42
N TYR A 28 3.32 8.33 2.98
CA TYR A 28 2.50 8.81 1.87
C TYR A 28 1.03 8.73 2.20
N THR A 29 0.27 9.69 1.69
CA THR A 29 -1.18 9.58 1.64
C THR A 29 -1.52 8.54 0.57
N VAL A 30 -2.49 7.68 0.85
CA VAL A 30 -2.90 6.63 -0.07
C VAL A 30 -4.29 6.94 -0.58
N PHE A 31 -4.45 7.01 -1.91
CA PHE A 31 -5.76 7.22 -2.51
C PHE A 31 -6.63 5.97 -2.38
N ASN A 32 -7.93 6.19 -2.24
CA ASN A 32 -8.88 5.09 -2.10
C ASN A 32 -9.29 4.48 -3.43
N ASN A 33 -8.86 5.07 -4.53
CA ASN A 33 -9.14 4.60 -5.88
C ASN A 33 -7.86 4.55 -6.68
N TYR A 34 -7.87 3.75 -7.74
CA TYR A 34 -6.71 3.55 -8.59
C TYR A 34 -7.01 4.06 -9.99
N ASN A 35 -6.12 4.93 -10.50
CA ASN A 35 -6.05 5.24 -11.92
C ASN A 35 -4.66 5.81 -12.20
N GLU A 36 -4.32 5.95 -13.49
CA GLU A 36 -2.98 6.36 -13.87
C GLU A 36 -2.63 7.77 -13.40
N GLU A 37 -3.62 8.65 -13.38
CA GLU A 37 -3.36 10.03 -12.95
C GLU A 37 -3.07 10.11 -11.47
N LEU A 38 -3.84 9.41 -10.66
CA LEU A 38 -3.62 9.38 -9.21
C LEU A 38 -2.31 8.70 -8.87
N LEU A 39 -1.96 7.65 -9.61
CA LEU A 39 -0.74 6.90 -9.33
C LEU A 39 0.51 7.75 -9.52
N LYS A 40 0.45 8.77 -10.36
CA LYS A 40 1.55 9.71 -10.52
C LYS A 40 1.75 10.59 -9.29
N ILE A 41 0.71 10.74 -8.49
CA ILE A 41 0.72 11.64 -7.34
C ILE A 41 1.11 10.91 -6.07
N SER A 42 0.57 9.71 -5.85
CA SER A 42 0.78 9.00 -4.59
C SER A 42 0.31 7.56 -4.74
N PRO A 43 0.64 6.67 -3.78
CA PRO A 43 0.14 5.29 -3.83
C PRO A 43 -1.38 5.24 -3.87
N CYS A 44 -1.90 4.18 -4.48
CA CYS A 44 -3.35 4.01 -4.67
C CYS A 44 -3.78 2.61 -4.25
N LYS A 45 -4.91 2.55 -3.55
CA LYS A 45 -5.55 1.25 -3.29
C LYS A 45 -6.21 0.78 -4.58
N PHE A 46 -5.92 -0.45 -5.00
CA PHE A 46 -6.55 -1.01 -6.19
C PHE A 46 -7.42 -2.22 -5.89
N PHE A 47 -7.45 -2.70 -4.66
CA PHE A 47 -8.30 -3.82 -4.26
C PHE A 47 -8.57 -3.75 -2.76
N GLY A 48 -9.76 -4.17 -2.34
CA GLY A 48 -10.11 -4.21 -0.93
C GLY A 48 -11.05 -3.08 -0.53
N LYS A 49 -11.51 -3.13 0.71
CA LYS A 49 -12.49 -2.18 1.21
C LYS A 49 -11.85 -1.15 2.14
N LYS A 50 -12.06 -1.30 3.43
CA LYS A 50 -11.53 -0.40 4.44
C LYS A 50 -10.53 -1.12 5.32
N LEU A 51 -9.59 -0.37 5.87
CA LEU A 51 -8.59 -0.96 6.76
C LEU A 51 -9.19 -1.65 7.96
N ILE A 52 -10.31 -1.15 8.47
CA ILE A 52 -10.94 -1.75 9.64
C ILE A 52 -11.64 -3.07 9.33
N GLU A 53 -11.92 -3.34 8.08
CA GLU A 53 -12.65 -4.56 7.68
C GLU A 53 -11.70 -5.70 7.40
N LYS A 54 -12.19 -6.93 7.59
CA LYS A 54 -11.42 -8.12 7.25
C LYS A 54 -11.17 -8.18 5.74
N GLY A 55 -10.08 -8.79 5.36
CA GLY A 55 -9.74 -8.99 3.97
C GLY A 55 -8.40 -8.38 3.62
N ASN A 56 -8.10 -8.44 2.34
CA ASN A 56 -6.83 -7.96 1.81
C ASN A 56 -7.01 -6.55 1.25
N ILE A 57 -6.13 -5.65 1.65
CA ILE A 57 -6.04 -4.31 1.07
C ILE A 57 -4.80 -4.29 0.20
N CYS A 58 -4.97 -4.01 -1.09
CA CYS A 58 -3.84 -3.99 -2.02
C CYS A 58 -3.56 -2.57 -2.47
N ILE A 59 -2.31 -2.14 -2.30
CA ILE A 59 -1.87 -0.78 -2.61
C ILE A 59 -0.74 -0.85 -3.61
N ALA A 60 -0.86 -0.07 -4.70
CA ALA A 60 0.16 0.02 -5.73
C ALA A 60 0.81 1.39 -5.72
N ALA A 61 2.07 1.43 -6.09
CA ALA A 61 2.79 2.69 -6.29
C ALA A 61 3.89 2.47 -7.31
N HIS A 62 4.32 3.57 -7.93
CA HIS A 62 5.40 3.50 -8.89
C HIS A 62 6.73 3.15 -8.24
N ASN A 63 7.59 2.53 -9.01
CA ASN A 63 8.98 2.29 -8.67
C ASN A 63 9.83 3.22 -9.54
N TYR A 64 10.01 4.44 -9.06
CA TYR A 64 10.89 5.37 -9.74
C TYR A 64 12.34 5.08 -9.34
N ASN A 65 13.25 5.27 -10.27
CA ASN A 65 14.67 5.01 -9.99
C ASN A 65 15.27 5.94 -8.95
N ASP A 66 14.57 7.01 -8.62
CA ASP A 66 15.05 7.99 -7.63
C ASP A 66 14.51 7.72 -6.22
N ASN A 67 14.02 6.50 -5.97
CA ASN A 67 13.56 6.05 -4.66
C ASN A 67 12.25 6.66 -4.18
N ARG A 68 11.53 7.37 -5.05
CA ARG A 68 10.21 7.86 -4.69
C ARG A 68 9.21 6.71 -4.60
N PHE A 69 8.18 6.93 -3.77
CA PHE A 69 7.07 5.99 -3.59
C PHE A 69 7.60 4.63 -3.17
N PHE A 70 7.35 3.59 -3.96
CA PHE A 70 7.80 2.24 -3.63
C PHE A 70 9.10 1.86 -4.31
N GLY A 71 9.92 2.86 -4.69
CA GLY A 71 11.18 2.60 -5.35
C GLY A 71 12.15 1.76 -4.54
N ARG A 72 12.01 1.77 -3.21
CA ARG A 72 12.89 1.00 -2.34
C ARG A 72 12.18 -0.18 -1.71
N LEU A 73 11.04 -0.60 -2.28
CA LEU A 73 10.23 -1.66 -1.69
C LEU A 73 11.00 -2.97 -1.56
N ASN A 74 11.94 -3.24 -2.46
CA ASN A 74 12.69 -4.49 -2.40
C ASN A 74 13.69 -4.54 -1.25
N GLU A 75 13.87 -3.45 -0.51
CA GLU A 75 14.70 -3.48 0.71
C GLU A 75 13.94 -4.04 1.91
N LEU A 76 12.64 -4.18 1.81
CA LEU A 76 11.84 -4.76 2.88
C LEU A 76 11.98 -6.28 2.88
N LYS A 77 11.83 -6.87 4.06
CA LYS A 77 11.90 -8.31 4.19
C LYS A 77 10.98 -8.77 5.31
N GLU A 78 10.87 -10.10 5.47
CA GLU A 78 10.01 -10.66 6.50
C GLU A 78 10.34 -10.08 7.86
N LYS A 79 9.28 -9.85 8.62
CA LYS A 79 9.30 -9.29 9.98
C LYS A 79 9.46 -7.78 10.03
N ASP A 80 9.71 -7.13 8.90
CA ASP A 80 9.68 -5.66 8.87
C ASP A 80 8.24 -5.19 9.08
N LEU A 81 8.10 -3.95 9.53
CA LEU A 81 6.81 -3.42 9.94
C LEU A 81 6.31 -2.34 8.98
N ILE A 82 4.98 -2.31 8.81
CA ILE A 82 4.30 -1.29 8.03
C ILE A 82 3.17 -0.76 8.89
N LYS A 83 3.04 0.56 8.97
CA LYS A 83 1.94 1.19 9.68
C LYS A 83 0.98 1.84 8.70
N MET A 84 -0.32 1.64 8.92
CA MET A 84 -1.35 2.35 8.20
C MET A 84 -2.15 3.17 9.19
N ILE A 85 -2.54 4.38 8.78
CA ILE A 85 -3.43 5.23 9.58
C ILE A 85 -4.62 5.55 8.70
N ASP A 86 -5.83 5.19 9.15
CA ASP A 86 -7.01 5.44 8.32
C ASP A 86 -7.48 6.89 8.43
N ILE A 87 -8.53 7.23 7.70
CA ILE A 87 -9.01 8.60 7.65
C ILE A 87 -9.65 9.06 8.97
N GLU A 88 -9.92 8.11 9.86
CA GLU A 88 -10.43 8.45 11.20
C GLU A 88 -9.30 8.55 12.23
N GLY A 89 -8.06 8.36 11.79
CA GLY A 89 -6.91 8.46 12.69
C GLY A 89 -6.55 7.18 13.40
N ARG A 90 -7.22 6.06 13.08
CA ARG A 90 -6.90 4.79 13.72
C ARG A 90 -5.64 4.18 13.10
N GLU A 91 -4.79 3.62 13.95
CA GLU A 91 -3.53 3.03 13.51
C GLU A 91 -3.63 1.53 13.43
N TYR A 92 -3.02 0.99 12.39
CA TYR A 92 -2.96 -0.45 12.17
C TYR A 92 -1.52 -0.82 11.88
N ASN A 93 -1.02 -1.82 12.59
CA ASN A 93 0.37 -2.27 12.44
C ASN A 93 0.38 -3.63 11.78
N TYR A 94 1.18 -3.74 10.73
CA TYR A 94 1.29 -4.97 9.96
C TYR A 94 2.72 -5.46 10.00
N ILE A 95 2.88 -6.78 9.95
CA ILE A 95 4.19 -7.40 9.91
C ILE A 95 4.31 -8.17 8.60
N ILE A 96 5.42 -7.98 7.90
CA ILE A 96 5.65 -8.62 6.62
C ILE A 96 5.91 -10.10 6.82
N TYR A 97 5.23 -10.95 6.04
CA TYR A 97 5.43 -12.38 6.12
C TYR A 97 5.86 -13.01 4.80
N ASP A 98 5.79 -12.28 3.70
CA ASP A 98 6.21 -12.81 2.40
C ASP A 98 6.62 -11.68 1.47
N LYS A 99 7.56 -11.99 0.58
CA LYS A 99 8.04 -11.06 -0.42
C LYS A 99 8.45 -11.88 -1.64
N TYR A 100 7.98 -11.47 -2.82
CA TYR A 100 8.33 -12.21 -4.03
C TYR A 100 8.11 -11.34 -5.26
N GLU A 101 8.57 -11.81 -6.41
CA GLU A 101 8.32 -11.18 -7.70
C GLU A 101 7.34 -12.04 -8.48
N THR A 102 6.52 -11.39 -9.30
CA THR A 102 5.54 -12.09 -10.09
C THR A 102 5.28 -11.35 -11.39
N ASP A 103 4.59 -12.03 -12.32
CA ASP A 103 4.22 -11.44 -13.61
C ASP A 103 3.01 -10.53 -13.46
N ASP A 104 2.81 -9.64 -14.44
CA ASP A 104 1.71 -8.70 -14.42
C ASP A 104 0.34 -9.34 -14.30
N GLU A 105 0.20 -10.57 -14.80
CA GLU A 105 -1.10 -11.21 -14.88
C GLU A 105 -1.41 -12.15 -13.73
N ASP A 106 -0.60 -12.12 -12.69
CA ASP A 106 -0.82 -12.97 -11.53
C ASP A 106 -1.83 -12.32 -10.58
N PHE A 107 -3.06 -12.83 -10.60
CA PHE A 107 -4.12 -12.31 -9.75
C PHE A 107 -4.20 -12.99 -8.38
N SER A 108 -3.31 -13.94 -8.11
CA SER A 108 -3.31 -14.62 -6.80
C SER A 108 -2.93 -13.66 -5.69
N ILE A 109 -2.30 -12.52 -6.01
CA ILE A 109 -1.94 -11.51 -5.01
C ILE A 109 -3.18 -10.94 -4.32
N LEU A 110 -4.34 -11.01 -4.94
CA LEU A 110 -5.57 -10.47 -4.37
C LEU A 110 -6.16 -11.37 -3.30
N LYS A 111 -5.77 -12.64 -3.30
CA LYS A 111 -6.31 -13.60 -2.35
C LYS A 111 -5.85 -13.28 -0.93
N SER A 112 -6.78 -13.31 -0.01
CA SER A 112 -6.49 -13.05 1.40
C SER A 112 -6.11 -14.36 2.07
N ASN A 113 -4.88 -14.42 2.58
CA ASN A 113 -4.40 -15.59 3.32
C ASN A 113 -4.48 -15.38 4.82
N LYS A 114 -4.75 -14.16 5.24
CA LYS A 114 -4.86 -13.78 6.64
C LYS A 114 -6.15 -13.02 6.84
N GLU A 115 -6.63 -12.97 8.07
CA GLU A 115 -7.88 -12.28 8.37
C GLU A 115 -7.81 -10.80 8.00
N TYR A 116 -6.69 -10.14 8.34
CA TYR A 116 -6.44 -8.75 7.99
C TYR A 116 -5.10 -8.70 7.28
N GLU A 117 -5.13 -8.46 5.99
CA GLU A 117 -3.93 -8.52 5.18
C GLU A 117 -3.70 -7.24 4.41
N LEU A 118 -2.43 -6.92 4.19
CA LEU A 118 -2.00 -5.78 3.39
C LEU A 118 -1.03 -6.29 2.34
N THR A 119 -1.28 -5.90 1.08
CA THR A 119 -0.39 -6.25 -0.02
C THR A 119 0.12 -4.98 -0.66
N LEU A 120 1.43 -4.85 -0.77
CA LEU A 120 2.04 -3.73 -1.48
C LEU A 120 2.59 -4.23 -2.80
N LEU A 121 2.41 -3.44 -3.85
CA LEU A 121 2.77 -3.82 -5.20
C LEU A 121 3.51 -2.70 -5.88
N THR A 122 4.62 -3.00 -6.53
CA THR A 122 5.27 -2.03 -7.38
C THR A 122 5.78 -2.72 -8.63
N CYS A 123 5.80 -1.99 -9.75
CA CYS A 123 6.35 -2.51 -10.99
C CYS A 123 7.86 -2.39 -10.96
N ASN A 124 8.53 -3.39 -11.51
CA ASN A 124 9.95 -3.34 -11.71
C ASN A 124 10.19 -2.92 -13.15
N ASN A 125 10.66 -1.70 -13.35
CA ASN A 125 10.78 -1.13 -14.68
C ASN A 125 11.77 -1.85 -15.59
N SER A 126 12.70 -2.59 -15.02
CA SER A 126 13.76 -3.18 -15.82
C SER A 126 13.38 -4.50 -16.48
N ASN A 127 12.42 -5.24 -15.92
CA ASN A 127 12.08 -6.57 -16.46
C ASN A 127 10.60 -6.87 -16.44
N GLU A 128 9.78 -5.86 -16.23
CA GLU A 128 8.31 -5.95 -16.25
C GLU A 128 7.72 -6.89 -15.21
N LYS A 129 8.50 -7.25 -14.21
CA LYS A 129 7.98 -8.02 -13.09
C LYS A 129 7.57 -7.11 -11.98
N ARG A 130 6.70 -7.61 -11.10
CA ARG A 130 6.20 -6.85 -9.99
C ARG A 130 6.77 -7.38 -8.69
N ILE A 131 7.10 -6.46 -7.80
CA ILE A 131 7.55 -6.82 -6.45
C ILE A 131 6.32 -6.78 -5.55
N ILE A 132 6.10 -7.89 -4.84
CA ILE A 132 4.94 -8.06 -3.97
C ILE A 132 5.42 -8.19 -2.53
N ILE A 133 4.81 -7.41 -1.66
CA ILE A 133 5.03 -7.51 -0.22
C ILE A 133 3.71 -7.89 0.43
N LYS A 134 3.70 -8.97 1.19
CA LYS A 134 2.53 -9.43 1.91
C LYS A 134 2.74 -9.25 3.41
N ALA A 135 1.77 -8.64 4.05
CA ALA A 135 1.85 -8.38 5.48
C ALA A 135 0.51 -8.67 6.12
N TYR A 136 0.51 -8.99 7.41
CA TYR A 136 -0.71 -9.22 8.15
C TYR A 136 -0.72 -8.37 9.41
N ARG A 137 -1.92 -8.07 9.89
CA ARG A 137 -2.08 -7.26 11.11
C ARG A 137 -1.68 -8.07 12.33
N LYS A 138 -0.89 -7.41 13.14
CA LYS A 138 -0.45 -8.02 14.39
C LYS A 138 -1.60 -8.16 15.38
#